data_0d560b904816e38d5feccf3f7b998cf7
#
_entry.id   0d560b904816e38d5feccf3f7b998cf7
#
_cell.length_a   1.000
_cell.length_b   1.000
_cell.length_c   1.000
_cell.angle_alpha   90.00
_cell.angle_beta   90.00
_cell.angle_gamma   90.00
#
_symmetry.space_group_name_H-M   'P 1'
#
loop_
_entity.id
_entity.type
_entity.pdbx_description
1 polymer ?
#
loop_
_entity_poly.entity_id
_entity_poly.type
_entity_poly.pdbx_seq_one_letter_code
_entity_poly.pdbx_strand_id
1 'polypeptide(L)'
;MKLTPILEPLLDQKGGNSTKSKLLTTEPILHRGLNKEECKIICTSSIIPMREKAFFRIIYETQLRPFEVMNLEIENWDRTQQMVTAVRVKQKWDNRHKQHLPSVPRTAIITDSTNEMIRTLVSNRKKGKIFINKDGEAFTDLAWFKMQIHHYATLLSIQKVKKHYVDGRPLHLITLMALREAGERQHDNAGGSRKLSAVSAGHSMQVKERHYEKVGEDFEQVHESYKNYHPAFTEGW
;
A
#
# COMPACT_ATOMS: atom_id res chain seq x y z
N MET A 1 53.65 -4.41 8.52
CA MET A 1 53.11 -3.41 7.58
C MET A 1 51.67 -3.13 7.94
N LYS A 2 51.37 -2.00 8.57
CA LYS A 2 50.03 -1.60 8.99
C LYS A 2 49.47 -0.71 7.90
N LEU A 3 48.35 -1.10 7.32
CA LEU A 3 47.56 -0.22 6.46
C LEU A 3 46.40 0.33 7.28
N THR A 4 46.50 1.59 7.61
CA THR A 4 45.41 2.40 8.20
C THR A 4 44.56 2.96 7.06
N PRO A 5 43.24 2.79 7.06
CA PRO A 5 42.40 3.53 6.13
C PRO A 5 42.13 4.92 6.69
N ILE A 6 42.49 5.91 5.91
CA ILE A 6 42.21 7.33 6.16
C ILE A 6 40.71 7.53 5.90
N LEU A 7 39.98 7.77 6.99
CA LEU A 7 38.63 8.34 6.95
C LEU A 7 38.78 9.85 7.01
N GLU A 8 38.65 10.52 5.87
CA GLU A 8 38.40 11.96 5.86
C GLU A 8 36.94 12.26 6.14
N PRO A 9 36.62 13.23 7.00
CA PRO A 9 35.27 13.63 7.27
C PRO A 9 34.79 14.62 6.20
N LEU A 10 33.81 14.23 5.41
CA LEU A 10 33.00 15.16 4.60
C LEU A 10 32.00 15.90 5.51
N LEU A 11 32.45 16.96 6.12
CA LEU A 11 31.63 17.99 6.73
C LEU A 11 31.46 19.16 5.75
N ASP A 12 30.25 19.66 5.74
CA ASP A 12 29.74 20.90 5.14
C ASP A 12 29.25 20.86 3.69
N GLN A 13 27.93 20.67 3.61
CA GLN A 13 27.10 21.53 2.76
C GLN A 13 25.75 21.78 3.44
N LYS A 14 25.57 22.99 3.97
CA LYS A 14 24.28 23.56 4.37
C LYS A 14 23.42 23.78 3.12
N GLY A 15 22.32 23.08 3.04
CA GLY A 15 21.29 23.28 2.02
C GLY A 15 20.16 22.32 2.29
N GLY A 16 19.02 22.82 2.79
CA GLY A 16 17.87 22.03 3.21
C GLY A 16 17.24 21.22 2.08
N ASN A 17 17.74 20.02 1.85
CA ASN A 17 17.07 18.96 1.12
C ASN A 17 17.15 17.71 1.99
N SER A 18 16.01 17.06 2.19
CA SER A 18 15.94 15.79 2.89
C SER A 18 17.01 14.86 2.30
N THR A 19 18.02 14.57 3.06
CA THR A 19 19.11 13.66 2.69
C THR A 19 18.49 12.29 2.40
N LYS A 20 18.31 11.98 1.12
CA LYS A 20 17.96 10.62 0.70
C LYS A 20 19.12 9.74 1.12
N SER A 21 18.92 8.90 2.13
CA SER A 21 19.92 7.93 2.57
C SER A 21 20.39 7.12 1.37
N LYS A 22 21.70 7.12 1.09
CA LYS A 22 22.28 6.33 0.00
C LYS A 22 22.36 4.85 0.42
N LEU A 23 22.10 3.95 -0.52
CA LEU A 23 22.28 2.52 -0.31
C LEU A 23 23.78 2.17 -0.36
N LEU A 24 24.21 1.22 0.48
CA LEU A 24 25.61 0.78 0.61
C LEU A 24 26.18 0.10 -0.63
N THR A 25 25.35 -0.40 -1.55
CA THR A 25 25.84 -1.16 -2.69
C THR A 25 25.17 -0.71 -3.99
N THR A 26 25.94 -0.77 -5.08
CA THR A 26 25.51 -0.55 -6.46
C THR A 26 24.87 -1.78 -7.09
N GLU A 27 24.80 -2.92 -6.39
CA GLU A 27 24.18 -4.12 -6.92
C GLU A 27 22.70 -3.89 -7.21
N PRO A 28 22.19 -4.44 -8.32
CA PRO A 28 20.77 -4.33 -8.65
C PRO A 28 19.95 -4.90 -7.50
N ILE A 29 18.98 -4.12 -7.06
CA ILE A 29 18.05 -4.56 -6.04
C ILE A 29 17.20 -5.65 -6.67
N LEU A 30 17.41 -6.90 -6.26
CA LEU A 30 16.51 -7.99 -6.62
C LEU A 30 15.13 -7.65 -6.08
N HIS A 31 14.25 -7.16 -6.94
CA HIS A 31 12.85 -6.89 -6.66
C HIS A 31 12.09 -8.22 -6.56
N ARG A 32 12.40 -8.98 -5.52
CA ARG A 32 11.51 -10.07 -5.14
C ARG A 32 10.40 -9.47 -4.29
N GLY A 33 9.30 -9.14 -4.93
CA GLY A 33 8.10 -8.75 -4.22
C GLY A 33 7.58 -9.88 -3.33
N LEU A 34 6.67 -9.56 -2.41
CA LEU A 34 5.96 -10.54 -1.58
C LEU A 34 5.32 -11.62 -2.48
N ASN A 35 5.53 -12.88 -2.12
CA ASN A 35 4.81 -13.98 -2.75
C ASN A 35 3.39 -14.09 -2.18
N LYS A 36 2.57 -14.97 -2.75
CA LYS A 36 1.18 -15.15 -2.36
C LYS A 36 1.04 -15.63 -0.92
N GLU A 37 1.88 -16.57 -0.50
CA GLU A 37 1.84 -17.11 0.86
C GLU A 37 2.24 -16.07 1.92
N GLU A 38 3.25 -15.27 1.65
CA GLU A 38 3.65 -14.16 2.53
C GLU A 38 2.51 -13.13 2.68
N CYS A 39 1.81 -12.82 1.60
CA CYS A 39 0.62 -11.95 1.65
C CYS A 39 -0.51 -12.60 2.45
N LYS A 40 -0.78 -13.87 2.21
CA LYS A 40 -1.80 -14.63 2.94
C LYS A 40 -1.53 -14.64 4.44
N ILE A 41 -0.29 -14.93 4.84
CA ILE A 41 0.13 -14.91 6.26
C ILE A 41 -0.15 -13.54 6.89
N ILE A 42 0.22 -12.43 6.23
CA ILE A 42 -0.03 -11.07 6.75
C ILE A 42 -1.53 -10.79 6.84
N CYS A 43 -2.30 -11.20 5.84
CA CYS A 43 -3.72 -10.89 5.75
C CYS A 43 -4.60 -11.75 6.66
N THR A 44 -4.14 -12.94 7.09
CA THR A 44 -4.98 -13.90 7.81
C THR A 44 -4.50 -14.26 9.21
N SER A 45 -3.24 -14.00 9.56
CA SER A 45 -2.67 -14.40 10.85
C SER A 45 -3.49 -13.88 12.05
N SER A 46 -3.78 -14.78 12.99
CA SER A 46 -4.46 -14.45 14.25
C SER A 46 -3.62 -13.59 15.20
N ILE A 47 -2.29 -13.58 15.02
CA ILE A 47 -1.35 -12.79 15.84
C ILE A 47 -1.50 -11.30 15.55
N ILE A 48 -1.90 -10.94 14.33
CA ILE A 48 -2.08 -9.53 13.95
C ILE A 48 -3.44 -9.04 14.45
N PRO A 49 -3.48 -7.99 15.27
CA PRO A 49 -4.74 -7.43 15.74
C PRO A 49 -5.64 -7.00 14.58
N MET A 50 -6.94 -7.04 14.81
CA MET A 50 -7.96 -6.82 13.78
C MET A 50 -7.79 -5.49 13.02
N ARG A 51 -7.45 -4.42 13.71
CA ARG A 51 -7.28 -3.09 13.10
C ARG A 51 -6.13 -3.09 12.08
N GLU A 52 -4.97 -3.57 12.48
CA GLU A 52 -3.79 -3.66 11.63
C GLU A 52 -4.03 -4.63 10.48
N LYS A 53 -4.65 -5.77 10.77
CA LYS A 53 -5.01 -6.78 9.77
C LYS A 53 -5.95 -6.21 8.71
N ALA A 54 -7.03 -5.54 9.10
CA ALA A 54 -7.95 -4.89 8.18
C ALA A 54 -7.25 -3.83 7.33
N PHE A 55 -6.35 -3.04 7.93
CA PHE A 55 -5.56 -2.05 7.21
C PHE A 55 -4.68 -2.68 6.12
N PHE A 56 -3.98 -3.76 6.46
CA PHE A 56 -3.11 -4.48 5.53
C PHE A 56 -3.91 -5.15 4.41
N ARG A 57 -5.03 -5.78 4.77
CA ARG A 57 -5.92 -6.41 3.80
C ARG A 57 -6.49 -5.41 2.79
N ILE A 58 -6.98 -4.26 3.24
CA ILE A 58 -7.49 -3.23 2.34
C ILE A 58 -6.40 -2.78 1.36
N ILE A 59 -5.16 -2.56 1.81
CA ILE A 59 -4.05 -2.22 0.90
C ILE A 59 -3.85 -3.30 -0.16
N TYR A 60 -3.84 -4.56 0.24
CA TYR A 60 -3.59 -5.69 -0.63
C TYR A 60 -4.75 -5.92 -1.63
N GLU A 61 -5.98 -5.92 -1.14
CA GLU A 61 -7.19 -6.19 -1.92
C GLU A 61 -7.51 -5.07 -2.91
N THR A 62 -7.36 -3.81 -2.48
CA THR A 62 -7.81 -2.64 -3.23
C THR A 62 -6.70 -1.91 -3.98
N GLN A 63 -5.45 -2.17 -3.63
CA GLN A 63 -4.27 -1.45 -4.12
C GLN A 63 -4.34 0.08 -3.91
N LEU A 64 -5.17 0.52 -2.97
CA LEU A 64 -5.14 1.89 -2.49
C LEU A 64 -3.78 2.19 -1.84
N ARG A 65 -3.33 3.44 -1.94
CA ARG A 65 -2.11 3.83 -1.24
C ARG A 65 -2.32 3.77 0.27
N PRO A 66 -1.31 3.40 1.06
CA PRO A 66 -1.45 3.34 2.52
C PRO A 66 -2.05 4.61 3.13
N PHE A 67 -1.69 5.78 2.60
CA PHE A 67 -2.26 7.05 3.06
C PHE A 67 -3.74 7.20 2.69
N GLU A 68 -4.16 6.68 1.54
CA GLU A 68 -5.56 6.66 1.12
C GLU A 68 -6.37 5.75 2.06
N VAL A 69 -5.84 4.56 2.39
CA VAL A 69 -6.48 3.62 3.33
C VAL A 69 -6.58 4.22 4.74
N MET A 70 -5.52 4.85 5.25
CA MET A 70 -5.54 5.52 6.56
C MET A 70 -6.63 6.59 6.63
N ASN A 71 -6.92 7.24 5.52
CA ASN A 71 -7.90 8.31 5.44
C ASN A 71 -9.31 7.85 5.05
N LEU A 72 -9.59 6.56 4.95
CA LEU A 72 -10.93 6.06 4.70
C LEU A 72 -11.90 6.49 5.80
N GLU A 73 -13.08 6.90 5.39
CA GLU A 73 -14.16 7.34 6.26
C GLU A 73 -15.33 6.37 6.20
N ILE A 74 -16.07 6.29 7.31
CA ILE A 74 -17.22 5.39 7.44
C ILE A 74 -18.29 5.75 6.40
N GLU A 75 -18.47 7.04 6.13
CA GLU A 75 -19.43 7.56 5.15
C GLU A 75 -19.10 7.17 3.71
N ASN A 76 -17.85 6.79 3.46
CA ASN A 76 -17.35 6.36 2.15
C ASN A 76 -17.18 4.84 2.06
N TRP A 77 -17.80 4.09 2.96
CA TRP A 77 -17.84 2.65 2.97
C TRP A 77 -19.27 2.15 2.73
N ASP A 78 -19.48 1.56 1.56
CA ASP A 78 -20.72 0.87 1.23
C ASP A 78 -20.64 -0.58 1.74
N ARG A 79 -21.39 -0.85 2.81
CA ARG A 79 -21.45 -2.17 3.46
C ARG A 79 -22.09 -3.23 2.58
N THR A 80 -23.10 -2.83 1.81
CA THR A 80 -23.91 -3.74 1.00
C THR A 80 -23.17 -4.13 -0.26
N GLN A 81 -22.56 -3.16 -0.92
CA GLN A 81 -21.76 -3.37 -2.13
C GLN A 81 -20.33 -3.81 -1.82
N GLN A 82 -19.93 -3.84 -0.54
CA GLN A 82 -18.57 -4.17 -0.09
C GLN A 82 -17.52 -3.30 -0.77
N MET A 83 -17.74 -2.00 -0.75
CA MET A 83 -16.90 -1.02 -1.42
C MET A 83 -16.39 0.04 -0.46
N VAL A 84 -15.16 0.48 -0.71
CA VAL A 84 -14.57 1.63 -0.04
C VAL A 84 -14.17 2.68 -1.07
N THR A 85 -14.43 3.94 -0.76
CA THR A 85 -14.07 5.07 -1.63
C THR A 85 -13.04 5.95 -0.97
N ALA A 86 -11.84 6.02 -1.54
CA ALA A 86 -10.80 6.94 -1.13
C ALA A 86 -11.03 8.31 -1.76
N VAL A 87 -11.41 9.29 -0.96
CA VAL A 87 -11.69 10.68 -1.41
C VAL A 87 -10.41 11.50 -1.42
N ARG A 88 -9.50 11.27 -0.45
CA ARG A 88 -8.23 11.99 -0.33
C ARG A 88 -7.14 11.26 -1.09
N VAL A 89 -7.15 11.37 -2.41
CA VAL A 89 -6.13 10.80 -3.27
C VAL A 89 -5.05 11.84 -3.63
N LYS A 90 -3.83 11.35 -3.88
CA LYS A 90 -2.73 12.23 -4.30
C LYS A 90 -3.08 12.93 -5.61
N GLN A 91 -3.16 14.25 -5.56
CA GLN A 91 -3.37 15.06 -6.76
C GLN A 91 -2.18 14.93 -7.73
N LYS A 92 -2.48 14.89 -9.01
CA LYS A 92 -1.46 14.95 -10.06
C LYS A 92 -1.08 16.41 -10.32
N TRP A 93 0.19 16.63 -10.60
CA TRP A 93 0.66 17.94 -11.04
C TRP A 93 0.53 18.05 -12.56
N ASP A 94 -0.13 19.10 -13.04
CA ASP A 94 -0.18 19.43 -14.45
C ASP A 94 0.99 20.35 -14.80
N ASN A 95 1.96 19.82 -15.55
CA ASN A 95 3.13 20.58 -15.98
C ASN A 95 2.81 21.70 -16.98
N ARG A 96 1.71 21.58 -17.73
CA ARG A 96 1.31 22.59 -18.72
C ARG A 96 0.72 23.81 -18.04
N HIS A 97 -0.20 23.60 -17.10
CA HIS A 97 -0.90 24.68 -16.44
C HIS A 97 -0.31 25.07 -15.08
N LYS A 98 0.80 24.40 -14.66
CA LYS A 98 1.51 24.66 -13.40
C LYS A 98 0.59 24.61 -12.17
N GLN A 99 -0.34 23.67 -12.15
CA GLN A 99 -1.32 23.50 -11.07
C GLN A 99 -1.57 22.04 -10.73
N HIS A 100 -2.14 21.80 -9.56
CA HIS A 100 -2.63 20.47 -9.21
C HIS A 100 -3.96 20.20 -9.91
N LEU A 101 -4.07 19.03 -10.54
CA LEU A 101 -5.34 18.56 -11.07
C LEU A 101 -6.29 18.22 -9.91
N PRO A 102 -7.61 18.31 -10.12
CA PRO A 102 -8.58 17.88 -9.13
C PRO A 102 -8.33 16.43 -8.67
N SER A 103 -8.56 16.19 -7.38
CA SER A 103 -8.52 14.85 -6.84
C SER A 103 -9.73 14.06 -7.33
N VAL A 104 -9.50 12.91 -7.96
CA VAL A 104 -10.56 12.01 -8.39
C VAL A 104 -10.70 10.91 -7.34
N PRO A 105 -11.87 10.76 -6.70
CA PRO A 105 -12.11 9.67 -5.76
C PRO A 105 -11.88 8.30 -6.42
N ARG A 106 -11.43 7.35 -5.61
CA ARG A 106 -11.17 5.98 -6.07
C ARG A 106 -11.98 5.01 -5.25
N THR A 107 -12.87 4.29 -5.92
CA THR A 107 -13.68 3.24 -5.33
C THR A 107 -13.07 1.87 -5.63
N ALA A 108 -13.06 0.99 -4.65
CA ALA A 108 -12.56 -0.37 -4.80
C ALA A 108 -13.40 -1.34 -3.96
N ILE A 109 -13.49 -2.58 -4.43
CA ILE A 109 -14.15 -3.66 -3.69
C ILE A 109 -13.25 -4.24 -2.62
N ILE A 110 -13.86 -4.78 -1.58
CA ILE A 110 -13.22 -5.54 -0.52
C ILE A 110 -13.92 -6.89 -0.36
N THR A 111 -13.21 -7.86 0.20
CA THR A 111 -13.78 -9.18 0.49
C THR A 111 -14.81 -9.13 1.63
N ASP A 112 -15.69 -10.13 1.71
CA ASP A 112 -16.63 -10.32 2.84
C ASP A 112 -15.89 -10.24 4.19
N SER A 113 -14.79 -10.96 4.29
CA SER A 113 -13.98 -11.01 5.52
C SER A 113 -13.45 -9.62 5.91
N THR A 114 -12.97 -8.83 4.97
CA THR A 114 -12.52 -7.46 5.23
C THR A 114 -13.68 -6.53 5.57
N ASN A 115 -14.82 -6.69 4.91
CA ASN A 115 -16.06 -5.96 5.20
C ASN A 115 -16.51 -6.19 6.65
N GLU A 116 -16.50 -7.46 7.12
CA GLU A 116 -16.82 -7.81 8.50
C GLU A 116 -15.80 -7.24 9.52
N MET A 117 -14.52 -7.23 9.17
CA MET A 117 -13.51 -6.58 10.01
C MET A 117 -13.78 -5.08 10.16
N ILE A 118 -14.08 -4.39 9.07
CA ILE A 118 -14.44 -2.96 9.11
C ILE A 118 -15.69 -2.77 9.97
N ARG A 119 -16.71 -3.61 9.81
CA ARG A 119 -17.95 -3.54 10.60
C ARG A 119 -17.66 -3.64 12.09
N THR A 120 -16.82 -4.57 12.48
CA THR A 120 -16.39 -4.75 13.87
C THR A 120 -15.59 -3.56 14.40
N LEU A 121 -14.65 -3.03 13.60
CA LEU A 121 -13.83 -1.87 13.98
C LEU A 121 -14.64 -0.59 14.13
N VAL A 122 -15.61 -0.40 13.27
CA VAL A 122 -16.50 0.78 13.29
C VAL A 122 -17.50 0.67 14.44
N SER A 123 -17.96 -0.56 14.75
CA SER A 123 -18.97 -0.82 15.78
C SER A 123 -20.20 0.07 15.58
N ASN A 124 -20.54 0.89 16.56
CA ASN A 124 -21.71 1.79 16.54
C ASN A 124 -21.42 3.18 15.96
N ARG A 125 -20.19 3.47 15.55
CA ARG A 125 -19.83 4.75 14.93
C ARG A 125 -20.52 4.90 13.57
N LYS A 126 -21.10 6.06 13.32
CA LYS A 126 -21.78 6.37 12.06
C LYS A 126 -20.98 7.29 11.14
N LYS A 127 -19.96 7.94 11.67
CA LYS A 127 -19.16 8.96 10.97
C LYS A 127 -17.70 8.91 11.37
N GLY A 128 -16.85 9.47 10.53
CA GLY A 128 -15.45 9.71 10.79
C GLY A 128 -14.55 8.60 10.25
N LYS A 129 -13.29 8.61 10.66
CA LYS A 129 -12.28 7.67 10.14
C LYS A 129 -12.58 6.23 10.55
N ILE A 130 -12.39 5.28 9.61
CA ILE A 130 -12.46 3.84 9.91
C ILE A 130 -11.36 3.48 10.90
N PHE A 131 -10.13 3.92 10.63
CA PHE A 131 -8.96 3.63 11.45
C PHE A 131 -8.70 4.76 12.45
N ILE A 132 -8.83 4.41 13.72
CA ILE A 132 -8.57 5.29 14.86
C ILE A 132 -7.56 4.64 15.81
N ASN A 133 -6.87 5.43 16.59
CA ASN A 133 -5.97 4.97 17.64
C ASN A 133 -6.76 4.44 18.85
N LYS A 134 -6.03 4.01 19.92
CA LYS A 134 -6.65 3.51 21.15
C LYS A 134 -7.44 4.60 21.91
N ASP A 135 -7.14 5.86 21.65
CA ASP A 135 -7.77 7.01 22.31
C ASP A 135 -9.00 7.51 21.52
N GLY A 136 -9.35 6.81 20.41
CA GLY A 136 -10.47 7.17 19.56
C GLY A 136 -10.16 8.26 18.52
N GLU A 137 -8.91 8.65 18.38
CA GLU A 137 -8.48 9.72 17.47
C GLU A 137 -8.00 9.16 16.13
N ALA A 138 -8.13 9.97 15.09
CA ALA A 138 -7.60 9.63 13.76
C ALA A 138 -6.07 9.64 13.75
N PHE A 139 -5.49 8.71 13.01
CA PHE A 139 -4.05 8.76 12.74
C PHE A 139 -3.71 9.96 11.87
N THR A 140 -2.65 10.68 12.22
CA THR A 140 -2.16 11.84 11.48
C THR A 140 -1.15 11.45 10.41
N ASP A 141 -0.44 10.33 10.61
CA ASP A 141 0.56 9.80 9.70
C ASP A 141 0.59 8.26 9.67
N LEU A 142 1.43 7.72 8.80
CA LEU A 142 1.58 6.27 8.62
C LEU A 142 2.62 5.62 9.54
N ALA A 143 3.24 6.36 10.46
CA ALA A 143 4.35 5.83 11.26
C ALA A 143 3.95 4.57 12.04
N TRP A 144 2.77 4.59 12.67
CA TRP A 144 2.23 3.42 13.37
C TRP A 144 2.12 2.19 12.47
N PHE A 145 1.41 2.30 11.34
CA PHE A 145 1.19 1.16 10.46
C PHE A 145 2.48 0.65 9.79
N LYS A 146 3.44 1.55 9.50
CA LYS A 146 4.77 1.16 9.02
C LYS A 146 5.54 0.36 10.08
N MET A 147 5.49 0.79 11.33
CA MET A 147 6.09 0.06 12.44
C MET A 147 5.42 -1.31 12.61
N GLN A 148 4.08 -1.37 12.59
CA GLN A 148 3.33 -2.60 12.80
C GLN A 148 3.59 -3.64 11.71
N ILE A 149 3.63 -3.27 10.42
CA ILE A 149 3.91 -4.25 9.37
C ILE A 149 5.32 -4.85 9.52
N HIS A 150 6.32 -4.04 9.91
CA HIS A 150 7.67 -4.55 10.19
C HIS A 150 7.69 -5.47 11.40
N HIS A 151 7.03 -5.08 12.48
CA HIS A 151 6.93 -5.88 13.70
C HIS A 151 6.31 -7.25 13.42
N TYR A 152 5.13 -7.28 12.81
CA TYR A 152 4.43 -8.55 12.55
C TYR A 152 5.12 -9.39 11.49
N ALA A 153 5.69 -8.81 10.45
CA ALA A 153 6.47 -9.55 9.47
C ALA A 153 7.70 -10.22 10.11
N THR A 154 8.33 -9.57 11.08
CA THR A 154 9.44 -10.15 11.85
C THR A 154 8.95 -11.25 12.78
N LEU A 155 7.87 -11.02 13.53
CA LEU A 155 7.29 -11.98 14.45
C LEU A 155 6.83 -13.26 13.74
N LEU A 156 6.32 -13.12 12.52
CA LEU A 156 5.90 -14.23 11.66
C LEU A 156 7.06 -14.86 10.87
N SER A 157 8.29 -14.43 11.12
CA SER A 157 9.52 -14.94 10.49
C SER A 157 9.52 -14.83 8.94
N ILE A 158 8.75 -13.89 8.39
CA ILE A 158 8.69 -13.65 6.94
C ILE A 158 9.45 -12.39 6.51
N GLN A 159 9.83 -11.52 7.47
CA GLN A 159 10.60 -10.31 7.14
C GLN A 159 12.00 -10.65 6.65
N LYS A 160 12.42 -9.96 5.61
CA LYS A 160 13.78 -10.07 5.05
C LYS A 160 14.37 -8.69 4.91
N VAL A 161 15.66 -8.60 5.23
CA VAL A 161 16.44 -7.39 4.96
C VAL A 161 16.96 -7.48 3.54
N LYS A 162 16.61 -6.50 2.74
CA LYS A 162 16.99 -6.42 1.33
C LYS A 162 18.41 -5.88 1.18
N LYS A 163 18.71 -4.83 1.91
CA LYS A 163 19.99 -4.12 1.97
C LYS A 163 20.05 -3.27 3.24
N HIS A 164 21.18 -2.67 3.49
CA HIS A 164 21.32 -1.63 4.51
C HIS A 164 21.57 -0.26 3.85
N TYR A 165 21.08 0.78 4.48
CA TYR A 165 21.49 2.14 4.15
C TYR A 165 22.90 2.45 4.67
N VAL A 166 23.51 3.53 4.20
CA VAL A 166 24.85 3.95 4.64
C VAL A 166 24.93 4.18 6.17
N ASP A 167 23.83 4.57 6.78
CA ASP A 167 23.68 4.75 8.24
C ASP A 167 23.40 3.45 9.00
N GLY A 168 23.50 2.29 8.35
CA GLY A 168 23.30 0.97 8.94
C GLY A 168 21.83 0.53 9.09
N ARG A 169 20.85 1.40 8.79
CA ARG A 169 19.45 1.02 8.89
C ARG A 169 19.08 -0.04 7.85
N PRO A 170 18.30 -1.06 8.22
CA PRO A 170 17.88 -2.09 7.28
C PRO A 170 16.84 -1.56 6.29
N LEU A 171 16.99 -1.93 5.02
CA LEU A 171 15.94 -1.80 4.02
C LEU A 171 15.10 -3.09 4.02
N HIS A 172 13.96 -3.04 4.67
CA HIS A 172 13.06 -4.18 4.77
C HIS A 172 12.37 -4.49 3.45
N LEU A 173 12.18 -5.80 3.16
CA LEU A 173 11.45 -6.27 1.99
C LEU A 173 9.95 -6.07 2.17
N ILE A 174 9.41 -6.43 3.34
CA ILE A 174 7.98 -6.33 3.63
C ILE A 174 7.66 -4.94 4.17
N THR A 175 6.93 -4.19 3.37
CA THR A 175 6.48 -2.83 3.66
C THR A 175 5.02 -2.66 3.21
N LEU A 176 4.36 -1.61 3.64
CA LEU A 176 3.00 -1.28 3.17
C LEU A 176 2.94 -1.13 1.64
N MET A 177 3.98 -0.56 1.03
CA MET A 177 4.03 -0.42 -0.43
C MET A 177 4.28 -1.74 -1.13
N ALA A 178 5.16 -2.60 -0.58
CA ALA A 178 5.39 -3.93 -1.14
C ALA A 178 4.13 -4.79 -1.11
N LEU A 179 3.29 -4.65 -0.07
CA LEU A 179 2.00 -5.34 0.03
C LEU A 179 1.03 -4.88 -1.07
N ARG A 180 0.97 -3.57 -1.33
CA ARG A 180 0.18 -3.00 -2.43
C ARG A 180 0.64 -3.50 -3.80
N GLU A 181 1.94 -3.46 -4.06
CA GLU A 181 2.55 -3.96 -5.30
C GLU A 181 2.34 -5.46 -5.49
N ALA A 182 2.29 -6.22 -4.39
CA ALA A 182 2.00 -7.65 -4.43
C ALA A 182 0.56 -7.92 -4.87
N GLY A 183 -0.42 -7.16 -4.38
CA GLY A 183 -1.82 -7.29 -4.80
C GLY A 183 -1.97 -7.09 -6.32
N GLU A 184 -1.38 -6.01 -6.85
CA GLU A 184 -1.38 -5.72 -8.30
C GLU A 184 -0.76 -6.88 -9.10
N ARG A 185 0.44 -7.29 -8.70
CA ARG A 185 1.17 -8.34 -9.42
C ARG A 185 0.49 -9.70 -9.36
N GLN A 186 -0.10 -10.06 -8.22
CA GLN A 186 -0.74 -11.37 -8.08
C GLN A 186 -2.06 -11.44 -8.85
N HIS A 187 -2.81 -10.36 -8.93
CA HIS A 187 -3.95 -10.25 -9.82
C HIS A 187 -3.53 -10.45 -11.29
N ASP A 188 -2.46 -9.76 -11.74
CA ASP A 188 -1.95 -9.91 -13.11
C ASP A 188 -1.44 -11.33 -13.39
N ASN A 189 -0.73 -11.94 -12.44
CA ASN A 189 -0.18 -13.29 -12.58
C ASN A 189 -1.28 -14.38 -12.60
N ALA A 190 -2.41 -14.11 -11.98
CA ALA A 190 -3.57 -15.01 -12.01
C ALA A 190 -4.39 -14.92 -13.32
N GLY A 191 -3.98 -14.07 -14.26
CA GLY A 191 -4.65 -13.87 -15.54
C GLY A 191 -5.53 -12.62 -15.60
N GLY A 192 -5.54 -11.82 -14.55
CA GLY A 192 -6.25 -10.56 -14.53
C GLY A 192 -5.66 -9.55 -15.51
N SER A 193 -6.48 -8.62 -15.96
CA SER A 193 -6.06 -7.58 -16.88
C SER A 193 -5.11 -6.59 -16.23
N ARG A 194 -3.87 -6.49 -16.74
CA ARG A 194 -2.89 -5.47 -16.31
C ARG A 194 -3.42 -4.05 -16.46
N LYS A 195 -4.31 -3.85 -17.41
CA LYS A 195 -4.99 -2.59 -17.63
C LYS A 195 -5.89 -2.26 -16.44
N LEU A 196 -6.71 -3.19 -16.04
CA LEU A 196 -7.65 -3.00 -14.94
C LEU A 196 -6.94 -2.89 -13.59
N SER A 197 -5.86 -3.64 -13.37
CA SER A 197 -5.06 -3.49 -12.15
C SER A 197 -4.36 -2.14 -12.05
N ALA A 198 -3.85 -1.60 -13.16
CA ALA A 198 -3.26 -0.27 -13.20
C ALA A 198 -4.28 0.83 -12.89
N VAL A 199 -5.52 0.69 -13.38
CA VAL A 199 -6.64 1.60 -13.05
C VAL A 199 -6.96 1.52 -11.57
N SER A 200 -7.15 0.33 -11.03
CA SER A 200 -7.39 0.11 -9.61
C SER A 200 -6.27 0.69 -8.74
N ALA A 201 -5.01 0.47 -9.13
CA ALA A 201 -3.87 1.03 -8.43
C ALA A 201 -3.72 2.56 -8.59
N GLY A 202 -4.49 3.20 -9.48
CA GLY A 202 -4.40 4.65 -9.75
C GLY A 202 -3.02 5.06 -10.27
N HIS A 203 -2.34 4.17 -11.00
CA HIS A 203 -1.13 4.53 -11.71
C HIS A 203 -1.46 5.49 -12.84
N SER A 204 -0.62 6.54 -13.00
CA SER A 204 -0.79 7.41 -14.15
C SER A 204 -0.38 6.63 -15.40
N MET A 205 -1.28 6.58 -16.31
CA MET A 205 -1.19 5.83 -17.55
C MET A 205 -0.17 6.35 -18.54
N GLN A 206 0.37 7.54 -18.32
CA GLN A 206 1.52 8.07 -19.06
C GLN A 206 2.77 7.17 -18.95
N VAL A 207 2.81 6.27 -17.96
CA VAL A 207 3.91 5.32 -17.77
C VAL A 207 3.66 4.02 -18.53
N LYS A 208 2.41 3.69 -18.88
CA LYS A 208 2.05 2.38 -19.45
C LYS A 208 1.34 2.38 -20.80
N GLU A 209 1.20 3.48 -21.54
CA GLU A 209 0.65 3.51 -22.90
C GLU A 209 -0.52 4.50 -23.12
N ARG A 210 -0.44 5.21 -24.25
CA ARG A 210 -1.38 6.25 -24.71
C ARG A 210 -2.81 5.74 -25.04
N HIS A 211 -3.13 4.50 -24.75
CA HIS A 211 -4.39 3.87 -25.14
C HIS A 211 -5.49 3.86 -24.10
N TYR A 212 -5.32 4.56 -22.98
CA TYR A 212 -6.17 4.41 -21.80
C TYR A 212 -7.13 5.60 -21.51
N GLU A 213 -7.28 6.53 -22.42
CA GLU A 213 -8.18 7.67 -22.20
C GLU A 213 -9.66 7.28 -21.97
N LYS A 214 -10.02 6.02 -22.24
CA LYS A 214 -11.41 5.51 -22.12
C LYS A 214 -11.70 4.64 -20.91
N VAL A 215 -10.77 4.43 -19.97
CA VAL A 215 -10.91 3.44 -18.90
C VAL A 215 -11.55 4.00 -17.62
N GLY A 216 -11.90 5.27 -17.58
CA GLY A 216 -12.66 5.84 -16.46
C GLY A 216 -14.10 5.33 -16.33
N GLU A 217 -14.59 4.60 -17.34
CA GLU A 217 -15.99 4.18 -17.42
C GLU A 217 -16.23 2.71 -17.04
N ASP A 218 -15.16 1.91 -16.79
CA ASP A 218 -15.29 0.46 -16.61
C ASP A 218 -15.07 -0.01 -15.16
N PHE A 219 -15.67 0.66 -14.19
CA PHE A 219 -15.66 0.25 -12.80
C PHE A 219 -16.15 -1.20 -12.61
N GLU A 220 -17.22 -1.59 -13.30
CA GLU A 220 -17.77 -2.95 -13.27
C GLU A 220 -16.78 -3.98 -13.77
N GLN A 221 -16.06 -3.70 -14.85
CA GLN A 221 -15.03 -4.61 -15.39
C GLN A 221 -13.84 -4.76 -14.44
N VAL A 222 -13.43 -3.68 -13.74
CA VAL A 222 -12.40 -3.77 -12.70
C VAL A 222 -12.87 -4.67 -11.56
N HIS A 223 -14.10 -4.50 -11.10
CA HIS A 223 -14.69 -5.31 -10.04
C HIS A 223 -14.73 -6.79 -10.41
N GLU A 224 -15.26 -7.09 -11.57
CA GLU A 224 -15.38 -8.47 -12.05
C GLU A 224 -14.02 -9.12 -12.23
N SER A 225 -13.06 -8.39 -12.80
CA SER A 225 -11.68 -8.87 -12.92
C SER A 225 -11.05 -9.18 -11.56
N TYR A 226 -11.29 -8.35 -10.53
CA TYR A 226 -10.76 -8.63 -9.19
C TYR A 226 -11.42 -9.84 -8.54
N LYS A 227 -12.74 -9.97 -8.63
CA LYS A 227 -13.46 -11.14 -8.13
C LYS A 227 -12.97 -12.44 -8.76
N ASN A 228 -12.63 -12.41 -10.04
CA ASN A 228 -12.26 -13.60 -10.79
C ASN A 228 -10.77 -13.96 -10.68
N TYR A 229 -9.89 -13.00 -10.43
CA TYR A 229 -8.45 -13.22 -10.55
C TYR A 229 -7.63 -12.85 -9.31
N HIS A 230 -8.11 -11.98 -8.43
CA HIS A 230 -7.32 -11.59 -7.27
C HIS A 230 -7.40 -12.64 -6.16
N PRO A 231 -6.26 -13.17 -5.63
CA PRO A 231 -6.25 -14.30 -4.70
C PRO A 231 -7.09 -14.11 -3.43
N ALA A 232 -7.18 -12.90 -2.88
CA ALA A 232 -8.00 -12.65 -1.71
C ALA A 232 -9.48 -12.92 -1.94
N PHE A 233 -9.98 -12.73 -3.16
CA PHE A 233 -11.38 -13.00 -3.54
C PHE A 233 -11.60 -14.45 -3.96
N THR A 234 -10.68 -15.02 -4.76
CA THR A 234 -10.83 -16.38 -5.30
C THR A 234 -10.59 -17.46 -4.26
N GLU A 235 -9.78 -17.21 -3.25
CA GLU A 235 -9.41 -18.19 -2.21
C GLU A 235 -10.08 -17.93 -0.86
N GLY A 236 -10.92 -16.90 -0.75
CA GLY A 236 -11.70 -16.63 0.46
C GLY A 236 -10.87 -16.34 1.72
N TRP A 237 -9.82 -15.53 1.59
CA TRP A 237 -8.93 -15.19 2.72
C TRP A 237 -9.61 -14.41 3.82
#